data_6c939c4128a093b62a0f4ea9a5eecb5c
#
_entry.id   6c939c4128a093b62a0f4ea9a5eecb5c
#
_cell.length_a   1.000
_cell.length_b   1.000
_cell.length_c   1.000
_cell.angle_alpha   90.00
_cell.angle_beta   90.00
_cell.angle_gamma   90.00
#
_symmetry.space_group_name_H-M   'P 1'
#
loop_
_entity.id
_entity.type
_entity.pdbx_description
1 polymer ?
#
loop_
_entity_poly.entity_id
_entity_poly.type
_entity_poly.pdbx_seq_one_letter_code
_entity_poly.pdbx_strand_id
1 'polypeptide(L)'
;MLFLSSLITYSQTEIDGIMMSKNNFCTGAIYQYSSWDNYWEGNFKRTNLNLGTVSTKSLAVMGNYGISDKLNLLFSLPYVKTNASEGTMKGQKGIQDLTLTLKYMPIEKTIGKNTYSIYFIGSYSTPLSNYAVDYLPLSLGLGSKTGTLRVMGDFQRGNFFSTLSGAYIKRANVTIERNSYLTNDEIIYSNKVNMPDAISVNFRTGYRSNRLIAAFIIDNW
;
A
#
# COMPACT_ATOMS: atom_id res chain seq x y z
N MET A 1 11.01 -22.94 -31.56
CA MET A 1 10.79 -23.70 -30.34
C MET A 1 11.03 -22.73 -29.17
N LEU A 2 9.96 -22.09 -28.65
CA LEU A 2 10.07 -21.15 -27.54
C LEU A 2 10.09 -21.95 -26.24
N PHE A 3 11.19 -21.94 -25.52
CA PHE A 3 11.26 -22.41 -24.15
C PHE A 3 10.57 -21.37 -23.24
N LEU A 4 9.30 -21.59 -22.87
CA LEU A 4 8.71 -20.92 -21.72
C LEU A 4 9.31 -21.59 -20.47
N SER A 5 10.38 -21.01 -19.93
CA SER A 5 10.79 -21.29 -18.56
C SER A 5 9.70 -20.73 -17.65
N SER A 6 8.95 -21.59 -16.98
CA SER A 6 8.03 -21.21 -15.92
C SER A 6 8.85 -20.61 -14.77
N LEU A 7 8.99 -19.29 -14.78
CA LEU A 7 9.49 -18.56 -13.61
C LEU A 7 8.44 -18.72 -12.51
N ILE A 8 8.79 -19.46 -11.47
CA ILE A 8 8.00 -19.53 -10.24
C ILE A 8 8.13 -18.18 -9.57
N THR A 9 7.20 -17.28 -9.85
CA THR A 9 7.15 -15.95 -9.22
C THR A 9 6.40 -16.04 -7.91
N TYR A 10 7.11 -15.93 -6.80
CA TYR A 10 6.49 -15.69 -5.50
C TYR A 10 6.12 -14.20 -5.42
N SER A 11 4.83 -13.90 -5.32
CA SER A 11 4.38 -12.54 -5.03
C SER A 11 4.66 -12.26 -3.55
N GLN A 12 5.77 -11.58 -3.28
CA GLN A 12 6.17 -11.22 -1.92
C GLN A 12 5.80 -9.77 -1.67
N THR A 13 5.02 -9.54 -0.62
CA THR A 13 4.58 -8.22 -0.16
C THR A 13 5.17 -7.90 1.21
N GLU A 14 5.05 -6.66 1.65
CA GLU A 14 5.48 -6.26 3.00
C GLU A 14 4.72 -6.98 4.11
N ILE A 15 3.45 -7.33 3.86
CA ILE A 15 2.50 -7.89 4.86
C ILE A 15 2.32 -9.41 4.75
N ASP A 16 3.14 -10.12 3.98
CA ASP A 16 3.14 -11.60 3.98
C ASP A 16 4.29 -12.16 4.84
N GLY A 17 4.16 -13.41 5.28
CA GLY A 17 5.17 -14.12 6.05
C GLY A 17 6.26 -14.79 5.18
N ILE A 18 6.65 -14.19 4.04
CA ILE A 18 7.63 -14.77 3.11
C ILE A 18 8.86 -13.86 3.05
N MET A 19 10.05 -14.50 3.07
CA MET A 19 11.34 -13.83 2.87
C MET A 19 11.96 -14.24 1.53
N MET A 20 12.63 -13.30 0.88
CA MET A 20 13.51 -13.58 -0.24
C MET A 20 14.85 -14.07 0.28
N SER A 21 15.36 -15.16 -0.26
CA SER A 21 16.69 -15.66 0.09
C SER A 21 17.78 -14.69 -0.32
N LYS A 22 18.92 -14.74 0.37
CA LYS A 22 20.08 -13.87 0.11
C LYS A 22 20.46 -13.84 -1.36
N ASN A 23 20.77 -12.64 -1.88
CA ASN A 23 21.20 -12.35 -3.25
C ASN A 23 20.17 -12.73 -4.33
N ASN A 24 18.93 -13.02 -3.97
CA ASN A 24 17.85 -13.20 -4.92
C ASN A 24 17.05 -11.92 -5.09
N PHE A 25 16.54 -11.71 -6.30
CA PHE A 25 15.70 -10.57 -6.66
C PHE A 25 14.44 -11.06 -7.38
N CYS A 26 13.31 -10.48 -7.01
CA CYS A 26 12.04 -10.68 -7.69
C CYS A 26 11.43 -9.34 -8.04
N THR A 27 10.87 -9.22 -9.23
CA THR A 27 10.13 -8.02 -9.65
C THR A 27 8.82 -8.42 -10.28
N GLY A 28 7.83 -7.55 -10.20
CA GLY A 28 6.52 -7.77 -10.76
C GLY A 28 5.78 -6.46 -11.03
N ALA A 29 4.65 -6.58 -11.71
CA ALA A 29 3.74 -5.47 -11.95
C ALA A 29 2.35 -5.83 -11.40
N ILE A 30 1.71 -4.86 -10.74
CA ILE A 30 0.34 -4.97 -10.24
C ILE A 30 -0.51 -3.95 -10.95
N TYR A 31 -1.59 -4.39 -11.57
CA TYR A 31 -2.64 -3.54 -12.09
C TYR A 31 -3.81 -3.51 -11.11
N GLN A 32 -4.27 -2.30 -10.77
CA GLN A 32 -5.44 -2.08 -9.93
C GLN A 32 -6.42 -1.16 -10.64
N TYR A 33 -7.70 -1.46 -10.47
CA TYR A 33 -8.82 -0.63 -10.90
C TYR A 33 -9.79 -0.45 -9.75
N SER A 34 -10.17 0.78 -9.49
CA SER A 34 -11.24 1.11 -8.53
C SER A 34 -12.17 2.15 -9.12
N SER A 35 -13.44 2.11 -8.75
CA SER A 35 -14.41 3.12 -9.12
C SER A 35 -15.48 3.27 -8.04
N TRP A 36 -16.03 4.47 -7.94
CA TRP A 36 -17.11 4.79 -7.02
C TRP A 36 -17.97 5.92 -7.59
N ASP A 37 -19.24 5.91 -7.27
CA ASP A 37 -20.27 6.89 -7.65
C ASP A 37 -21.01 7.45 -6.45
N ASN A 38 -20.75 6.87 -5.27
CA ASN A 38 -21.33 7.29 -4.00
C ASN A 38 -20.22 7.50 -2.97
N TYR A 39 -20.42 8.43 -2.06
CA TYR A 39 -19.51 8.70 -0.94
C TYR A 39 -20.28 8.95 0.36
N TRP A 40 -19.60 8.82 1.48
CA TRP A 40 -20.16 9.09 2.79
C TRP A 40 -19.79 10.49 3.26
N GLU A 41 -20.79 11.28 3.69
CA GLU A 41 -20.61 12.53 4.36
C GLU A 41 -21.18 12.37 5.79
N GLY A 42 -20.28 12.15 6.75
CA GLY A 42 -20.70 11.70 8.07
C GLY A 42 -21.46 10.36 7.99
N ASN A 43 -22.73 10.37 8.37
CA ASN A 43 -23.63 9.20 8.35
C ASN A 43 -24.50 9.11 7.08
N PHE A 44 -24.39 10.08 6.16
CA PHE A 44 -25.20 10.12 4.94
C PHE A 44 -24.42 9.56 3.76
N LYS A 45 -25.02 8.61 3.05
CA LYS A 45 -24.54 8.16 1.75
C LYS A 45 -25.06 9.10 0.67
N ARG A 46 -24.14 9.76 -0.04
CA ARG A 46 -24.46 10.69 -1.13
C ARG A 46 -24.07 10.12 -2.48
N THR A 47 -24.88 10.37 -3.49
CA THR A 47 -24.54 10.12 -4.88
C THR A 47 -23.70 11.28 -5.42
N ASN A 48 -22.64 10.97 -6.15
CA ASN A 48 -21.73 11.96 -6.71
C ASN A 48 -22.30 12.55 -8.03
N LEU A 49 -23.28 13.42 -7.92
CA LEU A 49 -23.96 14.03 -9.08
C LEU A 49 -23.06 14.98 -9.87
N ASN A 50 -22.01 15.55 -9.25
CA ASN A 50 -21.14 16.55 -9.88
C ASN A 50 -20.07 15.97 -10.78
N LEU A 51 -19.57 14.76 -10.46
CA LEU A 51 -18.47 14.11 -11.16
C LEU A 51 -18.87 12.74 -11.75
N GLY A 52 -20.10 12.29 -11.45
CA GLY A 52 -20.56 10.97 -11.81
C GLY A 52 -19.71 9.87 -11.18
N THR A 53 -19.26 8.92 -11.98
CA THR A 53 -18.36 7.84 -11.52
C THR A 53 -16.92 8.32 -11.55
N VAL A 54 -16.28 8.35 -10.39
CA VAL A 54 -14.84 8.56 -10.26
C VAL A 54 -14.13 7.20 -10.35
N SER A 55 -13.13 7.11 -11.21
CA SER A 55 -12.35 5.89 -11.41
C SER A 55 -10.85 6.14 -11.31
N THR A 56 -10.15 5.16 -10.77
CA THR A 56 -8.68 5.16 -10.64
C THR A 56 -8.12 3.88 -11.23
N LYS A 57 -7.14 4.02 -12.11
CA LYS A 57 -6.33 2.94 -12.66
C LYS A 57 -4.91 3.12 -12.17
N SER A 58 -4.31 2.06 -11.63
CA SER A 58 -2.92 2.08 -11.17
C SER A 58 -2.17 0.90 -11.76
N LEU A 59 -0.96 1.16 -12.24
CA LEU A 59 0.01 0.15 -12.63
C LEU A 59 1.26 0.37 -11.77
N ALA A 60 1.50 -0.50 -10.80
CA ALA A 60 2.67 -0.43 -9.94
C ALA A 60 3.75 -1.42 -10.38
N VAL A 61 4.98 -0.94 -10.49
CA VAL A 61 6.17 -1.80 -10.56
C VAL A 61 6.69 -1.97 -9.15
N MET A 62 6.94 -3.21 -8.76
CA MET A 62 7.44 -3.55 -7.44
C MET A 62 8.56 -4.58 -7.52
N GLY A 63 9.42 -4.58 -6.52
CA GLY A 63 10.48 -5.56 -6.41
C GLY A 63 10.86 -5.84 -4.97
N ASN A 64 11.53 -6.97 -4.79
CA ASN A 64 12.05 -7.44 -3.53
C ASN A 64 13.45 -8.03 -3.74
N TYR A 65 14.40 -7.57 -2.94
CA TYR A 65 15.78 -8.04 -2.93
C TYR A 65 16.16 -8.60 -1.56
N GLY A 66 16.65 -9.83 -1.53
CA GLY A 66 17.19 -10.47 -0.33
C GLY A 66 18.61 -9.99 -0.02
N ILE A 67 18.77 -9.04 0.89
CA ILE A 67 20.10 -8.63 1.40
C ILE A 67 20.72 -9.78 2.20
N SER A 68 19.89 -10.45 2.98
CA SER A 68 20.22 -11.69 3.67
C SER A 68 18.96 -12.55 3.78
N ASP A 69 19.07 -13.80 4.27
CA ASP A 69 17.91 -14.66 4.49
C ASP A 69 16.93 -14.10 5.55
N LYS A 70 17.36 -13.08 6.32
CA LYS A 70 16.57 -12.42 7.37
C LYS A 70 16.30 -10.95 7.11
N LEU A 71 16.81 -10.36 6.02
CA LEU A 71 16.65 -8.95 5.72
C LEU A 71 16.39 -8.75 4.23
N ASN A 72 15.24 -8.18 3.91
CA ASN A 72 14.82 -7.86 2.56
C ASN A 72 14.62 -6.36 2.37
N LEU A 73 14.93 -5.88 1.18
CA LEU A 73 14.58 -4.55 0.70
C LEU A 73 13.51 -4.67 -0.38
N LEU A 74 12.37 -4.04 -0.15
CA LEU A 74 11.28 -3.97 -1.12
C LEU A 74 11.12 -2.54 -1.62
N PHE A 75 10.63 -2.42 -2.86
CA PHE A 75 10.21 -1.12 -3.41
C PHE A 75 8.90 -1.26 -4.18
N SER A 76 8.17 -0.15 -4.25
CA SER A 76 6.95 -0.04 -5.06
C SER A 76 6.87 1.35 -5.68
N LEU A 77 6.55 1.41 -6.97
CA LEU A 77 6.41 2.64 -7.74
C LEU A 77 5.17 2.57 -8.61
N PRO A 78 4.04 3.18 -8.20
CA PRO A 78 2.81 3.19 -8.97
C PRO A 78 2.77 4.35 -9.98
N TYR A 79 2.26 4.06 -11.18
CA TYR A 79 1.74 5.03 -12.12
C TYR A 79 0.23 5.03 -12.03
N VAL A 80 -0.37 6.19 -11.74
CA VAL A 80 -1.80 6.33 -11.46
C VAL A 80 -2.46 7.22 -12.52
N LYS A 81 -3.68 6.85 -12.90
CA LYS A 81 -4.56 7.65 -13.74
C LYS A 81 -5.94 7.68 -13.10
N THR A 82 -6.44 8.89 -12.83
CA THR A 82 -7.79 9.15 -12.35
C THR A 82 -8.69 9.67 -13.47
N ASN A 83 -9.99 9.50 -13.35
CA ASN A 83 -10.97 10.01 -14.28
C ASN A 83 -12.33 10.20 -13.60
N ALA A 84 -13.07 11.23 -14.00
CA ALA A 84 -14.46 11.43 -13.67
C ALA A 84 -15.30 11.26 -14.94
N SER A 85 -16.49 10.62 -14.85
CA SER A 85 -17.36 10.40 -15.99
C SER A 85 -18.15 11.63 -16.42
N GLU A 86 -18.32 12.57 -15.49
CA GLU A 86 -19.12 13.79 -15.68
C GLU A 86 -18.38 15.00 -15.08
N GLY A 87 -18.98 16.19 -15.23
CA GLY A 87 -18.46 17.43 -14.70
C GLY A 87 -17.32 18.04 -15.50
N THR A 88 -16.73 19.11 -14.95
CA THR A 88 -15.67 19.90 -15.61
C THR A 88 -14.27 19.53 -15.17
N MET A 89 -14.13 18.78 -14.06
CA MET A 89 -12.83 18.34 -13.56
C MET A 89 -12.26 17.24 -14.43
N LYS A 90 -11.05 17.47 -14.95
CA LYS A 90 -10.34 16.47 -15.75
C LYS A 90 -9.49 15.58 -14.85
N GLY A 91 -9.44 14.29 -15.14
CA GLY A 91 -8.59 13.36 -14.44
C GLY A 91 -7.10 13.68 -14.58
N GLN A 92 -6.32 13.27 -13.61
CA GLN A 92 -4.86 13.38 -13.58
C GLN A 92 -4.20 12.06 -13.95
N LYS A 93 -2.93 12.11 -14.34
CA LYS A 93 -2.08 10.93 -14.56
C LYS A 93 -0.64 11.26 -14.23
N GLY A 94 0.08 10.31 -13.66
CA GLY A 94 1.49 10.48 -13.35
C GLY A 94 2.04 9.41 -12.41
N ILE A 95 3.31 9.52 -12.10
CA ILE A 95 3.97 8.71 -11.08
C ILE A 95 3.51 9.22 -9.72
N GLN A 96 3.12 8.29 -8.85
CA GLN A 96 2.69 8.59 -7.49
C GLN A 96 3.91 8.56 -6.53
N ASP A 97 3.78 7.91 -5.39
CA ASP A 97 4.79 7.90 -4.35
C ASP A 97 5.69 6.66 -4.49
N LEU A 98 7.02 6.87 -4.44
CA LEU A 98 7.94 5.77 -4.27
C LEU A 98 7.89 5.29 -2.82
N THR A 99 7.67 4.01 -2.62
CA THR A 99 7.77 3.36 -1.31
C THR A 99 8.99 2.44 -1.27
N LEU A 100 9.81 2.61 -0.24
CA LEU A 100 10.92 1.72 0.11
C LEU A 100 10.62 1.06 1.44
N THR A 101 10.82 -0.25 1.55
CA THR A 101 10.50 -1.03 2.74
C THR A 101 11.67 -1.95 3.10
N LEU A 102 12.11 -1.88 4.34
CA LEU A 102 13.00 -2.87 4.96
C LEU A 102 12.17 -3.85 5.78
N LYS A 103 12.31 -5.13 5.50
CA LYS A 103 11.61 -6.22 6.18
C LYS A 103 12.64 -7.12 6.84
N TYR A 104 12.62 -7.17 8.17
CA TYR A 104 13.57 -7.92 8.99
C TYR A 104 12.85 -9.01 9.78
N MET A 105 13.35 -10.25 9.70
CA MET A 105 12.85 -11.44 10.41
C MET A 105 13.88 -11.92 11.44
N PRO A 106 13.91 -11.34 12.66
CA PRO A 106 14.88 -11.76 13.70
C PRO A 106 14.66 -13.18 14.18
N ILE A 107 13.40 -13.59 14.26
CA ILE A 107 13.00 -14.87 14.88
C ILE A 107 12.20 -15.69 13.87
N GLU A 108 12.69 -16.90 13.65
CA GLU A 108 11.95 -17.99 13.02
C GLU A 108 12.25 -19.26 13.81
N LYS A 109 11.21 -19.92 14.30
CA LYS A 109 11.33 -21.13 15.13
C LYS A 109 10.32 -22.18 14.71
N THR A 110 10.82 -23.36 14.37
CA THR A 110 9.98 -24.52 14.06
C THR A 110 9.89 -25.45 15.28
N ILE A 111 8.66 -25.74 15.71
CA ILE A 111 8.35 -26.63 16.83
C ILE A 111 7.40 -27.71 16.27
N GLY A 112 7.94 -28.93 16.09
CA GLY A 112 7.22 -30.03 15.46
C GLY A 112 6.87 -29.71 14.00
N LYS A 113 5.57 -29.57 13.68
CA LYS A 113 5.08 -29.23 12.33
C LYS A 113 4.70 -27.75 12.18
N ASN A 114 4.94 -26.95 13.22
CA ASN A 114 4.52 -25.55 13.26
C ASN A 114 5.74 -24.64 13.17
N THR A 115 5.69 -23.62 12.32
CA THR A 115 6.70 -22.56 12.21
C THR A 115 6.09 -21.22 12.68
N TYR A 116 6.82 -20.53 13.53
CA TYR A 116 6.47 -19.21 14.08
C TYR A 116 7.56 -18.23 13.67
N SER A 117 7.16 -17.10 13.11
CA SER A 117 8.10 -16.06 12.69
C SER A 117 7.63 -14.69 13.17
N ILE A 118 8.58 -13.82 13.53
CA ILE A 118 8.34 -12.44 13.91
C ILE A 118 9.10 -11.54 12.95
N TYR A 119 8.43 -10.49 12.49
CA TYR A 119 8.96 -9.51 11.54
C TYR A 119 8.88 -8.10 12.10
N PHE A 120 9.91 -7.31 11.86
CA PHE A 120 9.91 -5.86 11.99
C PHE A 120 10.04 -5.25 10.60
N ILE A 121 9.15 -4.34 10.27
CA ILE A 121 9.04 -3.78 8.93
C ILE A 121 9.03 -2.26 9.06
N GLY A 122 9.97 -1.61 8.40
CA GLY A 122 10.05 -0.15 8.31
C GLY A 122 9.87 0.28 6.87
N SER A 123 8.91 1.17 6.60
CA SER A 123 8.66 1.69 5.24
C SER A 123 8.75 3.21 5.23
N TYR A 124 9.24 3.75 4.13
CA TYR A 124 9.23 5.17 3.84
C TYR A 124 8.66 5.42 2.45
N SER A 125 7.68 6.33 2.36
CA SER A 125 7.03 6.71 1.11
C SER A 125 7.20 8.20 0.87
N THR A 126 7.46 8.59 -0.38
CA THR A 126 7.62 10.00 -0.79
C THR A 126 7.10 10.22 -2.19
N PRO A 127 6.38 11.33 -2.45
CA PRO A 127 5.99 11.72 -3.80
C PRO A 127 7.20 11.84 -4.73
N LEU A 128 7.14 11.23 -5.92
CA LEU A 128 8.17 11.34 -6.96
C LEU A 128 7.79 12.31 -8.06
N SER A 129 6.52 12.67 -8.19
CA SER A 129 6.09 13.70 -9.13
C SER A 129 5.35 14.83 -8.39
N ASN A 130 5.37 16.02 -9.00
CA ASN A 130 4.68 17.17 -8.45
C ASN A 130 3.22 17.16 -8.95
N TYR A 131 2.35 16.38 -8.29
CA TYR A 131 0.93 16.32 -8.58
C TYR A 131 0.13 17.22 -7.61
N ALA A 132 -1.00 17.76 -8.08
CA ALA A 132 -1.87 18.61 -7.25
C ALA A 132 -2.58 17.74 -6.19
N VAL A 133 -2.18 17.90 -4.94
CA VAL A 133 -2.70 17.10 -3.81
C VAL A 133 -4.10 17.51 -3.40
N ASP A 134 -4.45 18.78 -3.59
CA ASP A 134 -5.76 19.36 -3.26
C ASP A 134 -6.78 19.26 -4.40
N TYR A 135 -6.43 18.56 -5.49
CA TYR A 135 -7.34 18.28 -6.61
C TYR A 135 -8.24 17.05 -6.32
N LEU A 136 -8.83 17.06 -5.14
CA LEU A 136 -9.71 15.99 -4.69
C LEU A 136 -11.05 16.01 -5.45
N PRO A 137 -11.61 14.84 -5.79
CA PRO A 137 -11.12 13.49 -5.51
C PRO A 137 -10.24 12.89 -6.62
N LEU A 138 -9.75 13.68 -7.56
CA LEU A 138 -8.99 13.23 -8.73
C LEU A 138 -7.47 13.35 -8.55
N SER A 139 -6.98 13.70 -7.36
CA SER A 139 -5.55 13.70 -7.05
C SER A 139 -4.95 12.31 -7.19
N LEU A 140 -3.66 12.22 -7.58
CA LEU A 140 -2.95 10.96 -7.74
C LEU A 140 -2.61 10.29 -6.41
N GLY A 141 -2.49 11.08 -5.34
CA GLY A 141 -2.14 10.62 -4.01
C GLY A 141 -2.32 11.70 -2.95
N LEU A 142 -1.92 11.40 -1.72
CA LEU A 142 -2.03 12.32 -0.59
C LEU A 142 -0.91 13.37 -0.56
N GLY A 143 0.18 13.20 -1.30
CA GLY A 143 1.33 14.11 -1.32
C GLY A 143 2.11 14.18 -0.01
N SER A 144 1.80 13.35 0.95
CA SER A 144 2.45 13.32 2.26
C SER A 144 3.63 12.34 2.25
N LYS A 145 4.79 12.79 2.72
CA LYS A 145 5.87 11.86 3.08
C LYS A 145 5.42 11.04 4.27
N THR A 146 5.57 9.72 4.19
CA THR A 146 5.01 8.80 5.18
C THR A 146 6.09 7.85 5.68
N GLY A 147 6.22 7.73 7.00
CA GLY A 147 7.02 6.71 7.66
C GLY A 147 6.12 5.68 8.34
N THR A 148 6.35 4.39 8.11
CA THR A 148 5.56 3.31 8.71
C THR A 148 6.47 2.36 9.48
N LEU A 149 6.07 2.03 10.70
CA LEU A 149 6.67 0.97 11.50
C LEU A 149 5.62 -0.11 11.76
N ARG A 150 5.92 -1.35 11.38
CA ARG A 150 5.01 -2.50 11.52
C ARG A 150 5.70 -3.64 12.26
N VAL A 151 4.96 -4.27 13.15
CA VAL A 151 5.32 -5.55 13.77
C VAL A 151 4.34 -6.61 13.25
N MET A 152 4.86 -7.77 12.87
CA MET A 152 4.06 -8.84 12.29
C MET A 152 4.49 -10.19 12.85
N GLY A 153 3.50 -11.01 13.25
CA GLY A 153 3.67 -12.42 13.57
C GLY A 153 3.08 -13.30 12.47
N ASP A 154 3.81 -14.32 12.06
CA ASP A 154 3.34 -15.34 11.10
C ASP A 154 3.38 -16.71 11.74
N PHE A 155 2.32 -17.47 11.55
CA PHE A 155 2.18 -18.87 11.92
C PHE A 155 1.97 -19.70 10.67
N GLN A 156 2.70 -20.79 10.52
CA GLN A 156 2.52 -21.73 9.42
C GLN A 156 2.51 -23.18 9.93
N ARG A 157 1.55 -23.97 9.41
CA ARG A 157 1.46 -25.41 9.62
C ARG A 157 1.17 -26.10 8.31
N GLY A 158 2.19 -26.76 7.74
CA GLY A 158 2.10 -27.28 6.37
C GLY A 158 1.78 -26.14 5.40
N ASN A 159 0.67 -26.24 4.69
CA ASN A 159 0.22 -25.21 3.74
C ASN A 159 -0.74 -24.17 4.35
N PHE A 160 -1.19 -24.37 5.57
CA PHE A 160 -2.01 -23.38 6.27
C PHE A 160 -1.13 -22.30 6.90
N PHE A 161 -1.54 -21.04 6.79
CA PHE A 161 -0.87 -19.93 7.45
C PHE A 161 -1.87 -18.95 8.09
N SER A 162 -1.39 -18.21 9.07
CA SER A 162 -2.09 -17.11 9.68
C SER A 162 -1.09 -16.01 10.08
N THR A 163 -1.34 -14.79 9.65
CA THR A 163 -0.47 -13.62 9.86
C THR A 163 -1.26 -12.51 10.53
N LEU A 164 -0.74 -11.95 11.61
CA LEU A 164 -1.30 -10.79 12.29
C LEU A 164 -0.24 -9.69 12.33
N SER A 165 -0.62 -8.47 11.97
CA SER A 165 0.29 -7.33 12.05
C SER A 165 -0.39 -6.06 12.53
N GLY A 166 0.38 -5.21 13.24
CA GLY A 166 0.01 -3.86 13.63
C GLY A 166 1.04 -2.86 13.11
N ALA A 167 0.59 -1.71 12.61
CA ALA A 167 1.44 -0.66 12.09
C ALA A 167 1.05 0.71 12.64
N TYR A 168 2.07 1.52 12.95
CA TYR A 168 1.94 2.95 13.18
C TYR A 168 2.46 3.71 11.96
N ILE A 169 1.66 4.64 11.46
CA ILE A 169 1.89 5.38 10.21
C ILE A 169 1.99 6.85 10.57
N LYS A 170 3.20 7.39 10.50
CA LYS A 170 3.45 8.82 10.67
C LYS A 170 3.43 9.52 9.34
N ARG A 171 2.65 10.62 9.24
CA ARG A 171 2.48 11.42 8.03
C ARG A 171 3.06 12.81 8.21
N ALA A 172 3.79 13.29 7.21
CA ALA A 172 4.21 14.69 7.18
C ALA A 172 3.06 15.57 6.70
N ASN A 173 3.09 16.87 7.07
CA ASN A 173 2.16 17.86 6.56
C ASN A 173 2.25 17.95 5.03
N VAL A 174 1.14 18.25 4.40
CA VAL A 174 1.03 18.46 2.96
C VAL A 174 0.98 19.95 2.67
N THR A 175 1.66 20.36 1.60
CA THR A 175 1.56 21.73 1.09
C THR A 175 0.58 21.76 -0.07
N ILE A 176 -0.47 22.58 0.05
CA ILE A 176 -1.48 22.82 -0.97
C ILE A 176 -1.18 24.09 -1.76
N GLU A 177 -1.75 24.24 -2.96
CA GLU A 177 -1.53 25.44 -3.80
C GLU A 177 -2.39 26.64 -3.39
N ARG A 178 -3.19 26.50 -2.33
CA ARG A 178 -4.04 27.57 -1.76
C ARG A 178 -3.41 28.18 -0.54
N ASN A 179 -3.65 29.48 -0.29
CA ASN A 179 -3.13 30.18 0.87
C ASN A 179 -3.99 30.02 2.14
N SER A 180 -5.14 29.33 2.01
CA SER A 180 -6.04 29.06 3.13
C SER A 180 -6.89 27.83 2.85
N TYR A 181 -7.38 27.19 3.90
CA TYR A 181 -8.31 26.07 3.83
C TYR A 181 -9.31 26.13 5.00
N LEU A 182 -10.48 25.51 4.80
CA LEU A 182 -11.52 25.38 5.81
C LEU A 182 -11.38 24.04 6.52
N THR A 183 -11.40 24.04 7.86
CA THR A 183 -11.46 22.83 8.68
C THR A 183 -12.21 23.13 9.96
N ASN A 184 -13.10 22.22 10.39
CA ASN A 184 -13.93 22.38 11.59
C ASN A 184 -14.64 23.75 11.67
N ASP A 185 -15.19 24.21 10.55
CA ASP A 185 -15.86 25.50 10.37
C ASP A 185 -14.98 26.75 10.60
N GLU A 186 -13.66 26.57 10.68
CA GLU A 186 -12.68 27.65 10.79
C GLU A 186 -11.83 27.79 9.53
N ILE A 187 -11.54 29.02 9.11
CA ILE A 187 -10.62 29.33 8.02
C ILE A 187 -9.21 29.43 8.58
N ILE A 188 -8.34 28.52 8.13
CA ILE A 188 -6.92 28.51 8.47
C ILE A 188 -6.13 29.18 7.35
N TYR A 189 -5.47 30.30 7.64
CA TYR A 189 -4.61 31.03 6.70
C TYR A 189 -3.22 30.39 6.65
N SER A 190 -3.14 29.22 6.00
CA SER A 190 -1.92 28.46 5.80
C SER A 190 -2.06 27.59 4.55
N ASN A 191 -0.96 27.37 3.85
CA ASN A 191 -0.87 26.37 2.79
C ASN A 191 -0.40 24.99 3.28
N LYS A 192 -0.13 24.83 4.59
CA LYS A 192 0.30 23.56 5.20
C LYS A 192 -0.88 22.91 5.91
N VAL A 193 -1.31 21.78 5.38
CA VAL A 193 -2.39 20.97 5.98
C VAL A 193 -1.76 19.86 6.82
N ASN A 194 -2.19 19.77 8.07
CA ASN A 194 -1.78 18.71 8.97
C ASN A 194 -2.43 17.39 8.55
N MET A 195 -1.60 16.35 8.36
CA MET A 195 -2.07 15.00 8.07
C MET A 195 -2.02 14.16 9.34
N PRO A 196 -3.16 13.67 9.84
CA PRO A 196 -3.20 12.89 11.07
C PRO A 196 -2.43 11.57 10.88
N ASP A 197 -1.73 11.17 11.94
CA ASP A 197 -1.11 9.86 12.03
C ASP A 197 -2.19 8.78 12.05
N ALA A 198 -1.85 7.55 11.67
CA ALA A 198 -2.79 6.44 11.61
C ALA A 198 -2.23 5.17 12.24
N ILE A 199 -3.13 4.30 12.70
CA ILE A 199 -2.81 2.95 13.15
C ILE A 199 -3.55 1.99 12.22
N SER A 200 -2.84 0.95 11.76
CA SER A 200 -3.42 -0.09 10.90
C SER A 200 -3.21 -1.45 11.54
N VAL A 201 -4.25 -2.28 11.50
CA VAL A 201 -4.21 -3.69 11.91
C VAL A 201 -4.62 -4.54 10.72
N ASN A 202 -3.79 -5.55 10.40
CA ASN A 202 -4.05 -6.48 9.31
C ASN A 202 -4.00 -7.92 9.84
N PHE A 203 -5.02 -8.69 9.52
CA PHE A 203 -5.09 -10.13 9.76
C PHE A 203 -5.27 -10.86 8.43
N ARG A 204 -4.46 -11.89 8.21
CA ARG A 204 -4.52 -12.74 7.02
C ARG A 204 -4.48 -14.20 7.44
N THR A 205 -5.29 -15.02 6.81
CA THR A 205 -5.26 -16.47 7.01
C THR A 205 -5.59 -17.17 5.71
N GLY A 206 -5.02 -18.36 5.49
CA GLY A 206 -5.29 -19.08 4.25
C GLY A 206 -4.34 -20.22 3.97
N TYR A 207 -4.25 -20.54 2.70
CA TYR A 207 -3.44 -21.60 2.14
C TYR A 207 -2.25 -21.02 1.37
N ARG A 208 -1.04 -21.50 1.65
CA ARG A 208 0.21 -21.11 1.01
C ARG A 208 0.97 -22.33 0.55
N SER A 209 1.17 -22.48 -0.74
CA SER A 209 2.00 -23.52 -1.34
C SER A 209 3.03 -22.91 -2.29
N ASN A 210 3.92 -23.73 -2.84
CA ASN A 210 4.94 -23.27 -3.80
C ASN A 210 4.35 -22.71 -5.11
N ARG A 211 3.04 -22.89 -5.38
CA ARG A 211 2.41 -22.44 -6.64
C ARG A 211 1.21 -21.54 -6.46
N LEU A 212 0.62 -21.52 -5.26
CA LEU A 212 -0.62 -20.82 -5.00
C LEU A 212 -0.64 -20.27 -3.57
N ILE A 213 -1.05 -19.02 -3.44
CA ILE A 213 -1.43 -18.40 -2.16
C ILE A 213 -2.88 -17.95 -2.29
N ALA A 214 -3.75 -18.47 -1.43
CA ALA A 214 -5.12 -18.03 -1.28
C ALA A 214 -5.35 -17.59 0.17
N ALA A 215 -5.78 -16.36 0.38
CA ALA A 215 -5.93 -15.77 1.70
C ALA A 215 -7.24 -15.02 1.86
N PHE A 216 -7.82 -15.12 3.04
CA PHE A 216 -8.80 -14.18 3.56
C PHE A 216 -8.06 -13.07 4.30
N ILE A 217 -8.44 -11.81 4.06
CA ILE A 217 -7.74 -10.63 4.58
C ILE A 217 -8.76 -9.72 5.24
N ILE A 218 -8.45 -9.27 6.46
CA ILE A 218 -9.16 -8.21 7.17
C ILE A 218 -8.16 -7.09 7.41
N ASP A 219 -8.46 -5.91 6.88
CA ASP A 219 -7.71 -4.68 7.09
C ASP A 219 -8.59 -3.67 7.84
N ASN A 220 -8.00 -3.01 8.84
CA ASN A 220 -8.61 -1.88 9.55
C ASN A 220 -7.59 -0.73 9.61
N TRP A 221 -8.08 0.50 9.33
CA TRP A 221 -7.30 1.75 9.27
C TRP A 221 -7.83 2.74 10.30
#